data_ff6eb1357c98dba04c128e37a79f472a
#
_entry.id   ff6eb1357c98dba04c128e37a79f472a
#
_cell.length_a   1.000
_cell.length_b   1.000
_cell.length_c   1.000
_cell.angle_alpha   90.00
_cell.angle_beta   90.00
_cell.angle_gamma   90.00
#
_symmetry.space_group_name_H-M   'P 1'
#
loop_
_entity.id
_entity.type
_entity.pdbx_description
1 polymer ?
#
loop_
_entity_poly.entity_id
_entity_poly.type
_entity_poly.pdbx_seq_one_letter_code
_entity_poly.pdbx_strand_id
1 'polypeptide(L)'
;MSKVDEIKAKLDAQGIRYWANDNISEVLEPGDKQKLIDEAVPAFENVLQKLLIDTKTDPNSQDTARRMAKMYYNEIISGRYDPMPNPSAFPNYIEGGYEGMLVVRSELTSLCSHHHQTVKGVAYIGIIAGPKLLGLSKYTRIAQWCAMRGTLQEELNVMIANEIQEQTGSEHVGVYVQATHGCCENRGI
;
A
#
# COMPACT_ATOMS: atom_id res chain seq x y z
N MET A 1 -11.21 -19.99 16.88
CA MET A 1 -10.32 -18.82 16.77
C MET A 1 -10.48 -18.29 15.36
N SER A 2 -10.72 -17.00 15.19
CA SER A 2 -10.83 -16.40 13.85
C SER A 2 -9.47 -16.39 13.15
N LYS A 3 -9.46 -16.23 11.81
CA LYS A 3 -8.20 -16.09 11.09
C LYS A 3 -7.47 -14.80 11.48
N VAL A 4 -8.22 -13.74 11.77
CA VAL A 4 -7.66 -12.48 12.29
C VAL A 4 -6.91 -12.72 13.61
N ASP A 5 -7.49 -13.48 14.56
CA ASP A 5 -6.84 -13.77 15.83
C ASP A 5 -5.59 -14.64 15.65
N GLU A 6 -5.64 -15.62 14.75
CA GLU A 6 -4.48 -16.48 14.43
C GLU A 6 -3.31 -15.64 13.88
N ILE A 7 -3.58 -14.74 12.93
CA ILE A 7 -2.55 -13.90 12.33
C ILE A 7 -2.00 -12.90 13.34
N LYS A 8 -2.86 -12.28 14.17
CA LYS A 8 -2.40 -11.41 15.26
C LYS A 8 -1.47 -12.14 16.21
N ALA A 9 -1.82 -13.36 16.62
CA ALA A 9 -0.98 -14.17 17.50
C ALA A 9 0.39 -14.48 16.85
N LYS A 10 0.45 -14.73 15.53
CA LYS A 10 1.70 -14.92 14.80
C LYS A 10 2.55 -13.64 14.79
N LEU A 11 1.94 -12.49 14.52
CA LEU A 11 2.61 -11.18 14.51
C LEU A 11 3.19 -10.87 15.89
N ASP A 12 2.39 -11.02 16.95
CA ASP A 12 2.80 -10.76 18.33
C ASP A 12 3.93 -11.70 18.76
N ALA A 13 3.84 -12.99 18.42
CA ALA A 13 4.87 -14.00 18.76
C ALA A 13 6.21 -13.73 18.08
N GLN A 14 6.22 -13.09 16.91
CA GLN A 14 7.41 -12.72 16.15
C GLN A 14 7.88 -11.29 16.42
N GLY A 15 7.16 -10.54 17.26
CA GLY A 15 7.46 -9.12 17.51
C GLY A 15 7.29 -8.22 16.28
N ILE A 16 6.47 -8.65 15.32
CA ILE A 16 6.22 -7.90 14.08
C ILE A 16 5.15 -6.85 14.35
N ARG A 17 5.48 -5.61 14.05
CA ARG A 17 4.54 -4.50 14.15
C ARG A 17 3.49 -4.58 13.02
N TYR A 18 2.24 -4.19 13.31
CA TYR A 18 1.16 -4.18 12.34
C TYR A 18 0.31 -2.90 12.35
N TRP A 19 0.99 -1.75 12.40
CA TRP A 19 0.35 -0.44 12.23
C TRP A 19 -0.26 -0.30 10.83
N ALA A 20 -1.01 0.78 10.59
CA ALA A 20 -1.74 0.96 9.34
C ALA A 20 -0.86 0.82 8.09
N ASN A 21 0.36 1.37 8.12
CA ASN A 21 1.31 1.40 7.01
C ASN A 21 2.29 0.21 6.94
N ASP A 22 2.19 -0.74 7.86
CA ASP A 22 3.07 -1.91 7.83
C ASP A 22 2.60 -2.94 6.79
N ASN A 23 3.55 -3.62 6.14
CA ASN A 23 3.28 -4.83 5.38
C ASN A 23 3.34 -6.04 6.33
N ILE A 24 2.38 -6.92 6.21
CA ILE A 24 2.27 -8.15 7.02
C ILE A 24 2.28 -9.42 6.18
N SER A 25 2.66 -9.31 4.91
CA SER A 25 2.59 -10.43 3.98
C SER A 25 3.45 -11.63 4.36
N GLU A 26 4.53 -11.43 5.11
CA GLU A 26 5.46 -12.48 5.51
C GLU A 26 4.86 -13.52 6.48
N VAL A 27 3.81 -13.14 7.23
CA VAL A 27 3.11 -14.06 8.15
C VAL A 27 1.86 -14.70 7.54
N LEU A 28 1.50 -14.29 6.32
CA LEU A 28 0.33 -14.81 5.62
C LEU A 28 0.66 -16.06 4.82
N GLU A 29 -0.18 -17.06 4.95
CA GLU A 29 -0.13 -18.29 4.16
C GLU A 29 -1.04 -18.18 2.91
N PRO A 30 -0.80 -19.02 1.88
CA PRO A 30 -1.69 -19.08 0.74
C PRO A 30 -3.16 -19.29 1.16
N GLY A 31 -4.04 -18.40 0.69
CA GLY A 31 -5.47 -18.43 1.02
C GLY A 31 -5.87 -17.64 2.28
N ASP A 32 -4.95 -17.18 3.11
CA ASP A 32 -5.28 -16.41 4.31
C ASP A 32 -5.94 -15.08 3.98
N LYS A 33 -5.48 -14.40 2.94
CA LYS A 33 -6.09 -13.15 2.46
C LYS A 33 -7.58 -13.32 2.13
N GLN A 34 -7.96 -14.45 1.49
CA GLN A 34 -9.37 -14.72 1.21
C GLN A 34 -10.17 -14.95 2.49
N LYS A 35 -9.62 -15.66 3.48
CA LYS A 35 -10.28 -15.86 4.78
C LYS A 35 -10.48 -14.54 5.53
N LEU A 36 -9.48 -13.64 5.48
CA LEU A 36 -9.60 -12.30 6.05
C LEU A 36 -10.71 -11.48 5.37
N ILE A 37 -10.82 -11.57 4.03
CA ILE A 37 -11.92 -10.95 3.27
C ILE A 37 -13.27 -11.49 3.76
N ASP A 38 -13.40 -12.82 3.88
CA ASP A 38 -14.65 -13.45 4.30
C ASP A 38 -15.03 -13.09 5.75
N GLU A 39 -14.07 -12.95 6.65
CA GLU A 39 -14.30 -12.46 8.02
C GLU A 39 -14.63 -10.96 8.08
N ALA A 40 -14.14 -10.15 7.14
CA ALA A 40 -14.43 -8.72 7.08
C ALA A 40 -15.85 -8.42 6.57
N VAL A 41 -16.44 -9.28 5.74
CA VAL A 41 -17.79 -9.06 5.16
C VAL A 41 -18.85 -8.79 6.23
N PRO A 42 -19.02 -9.61 7.29
CA PRO A 42 -20.02 -9.34 8.32
C PRO A 42 -19.76 -8.06 9.12
N ALA A 43 -18.50 -7.63 9.23
CA ALA A 43 -18.17 -6.36 9.88
C ALA A 43 -18.65 -5.16 9.02
N PHE A 44 -18.39 -5.17 7.72
CA PHE A 44 -18.92 -4.16 6.79
C PHE A 44 -20.44 -4.17 6.73
N GLU A 45 -21.06 -5.37 6.73
CA GLU A 45 -22.51 -5.52 6.80
C GLU A 45 -23.09 -4.85 8.05
N ASN A 46 -22.46 -5.06 9.21
CA ASN A 46 -22.89 -4.41 10.45
C ASN A 46 -22.77 -2.87 10.38
N VAL A 47 -21.70 -2.34 9.78
CA VAL A 47 -21.55 -0.90 9.57
C VAL A 47 -22.70 -0.36 8.71
N LEU A 48 -22.99 -0.99 7.57
CA LEU A 48 -24.08 -0.55 6.67
C LEU A 48 -25.43 -0.56 7.37
N GLN A 49 -25.73 -1.60 8.15
CA GLN A 49 -26.97 -1.68 8.94
C GLN A 49 -27.05 -0.57 10.01
N LYS A 50 -25.93 -0.20 10.65
CA LYS A 50 -25.91 0.92 11.60
C LYS A 50 -26.12 2.29 10.92
N LEU A 51 -25.80 2.38 9.63
CA LEU A 51 -26.13 3.54 8.79
C LEU A 51 -27.56 3.50 8.27
N LEU A 52 -28.39 2.52 8.69
CA LEU A 52 -29.77 2.30 8.26
C LEU A 52 -29.90 2.02 6.74
N ILE A 53 -28.90 1.38 6.16
CA ILE A 53 -28.92 0.93 4.76
C ILE A 53 -29.49 -0.48 4.73
N ASP A 54 -30.55 -0.69 3.94
CA ASP A 54 -31.16 -1.99 3.74
C ASP A 54 -30.34 -2.83 2.76
N THR A 55 -29.47 -3.66 3.29
CA THR A 55 -28.63 -4.57 2.51
C THR A 55 -29.33 -5.88 2.13
N LYS A 56 -30.59 -6.08 2.53
CA LYS A 56 -31.35 -7.31 2.26
C LYS A 56 -32.28 -7.18 1.04
N THR A 57 -32.98 -6.06 0.94
CA THR A 57 -34.02 -5.88 -0.11
C THR A 57 -33.64 -4.84 -1.15
N ASP A 58 -32.73 -3.90 -0.84
CA ASP A 58 -32.21 -2.97 -1.84
C ASP A 58 -31.25 -3.65 -2.82
N PRO A 59 -31.61 -3.80 -4.11
CA PRO A 59 -30.79 -4.50 -5.10
C PRO A 59 -29.43 -3.81 -5.35
N ASN A 60 -29.27 -2.52 -5.02
CA ASN A 60 -28.00 -1.81 -5.17
C ASN A 60 -27.04 -2.08 -4.01
N SER A 61 -27.57 -2.41 -2.83
CA SER A 61 -26.81 -2.55 -1.59
C SER A 61 -26.54 -3.98 -1.14
N GLN A 62 -27.21 -4.98 -1.73
CA GLN A 62 -27.13 -6.40 -1.33
C GLN A 62 -25.69 -6.95 -1.25
N ASP A 63 -24.82 -6.58 -2.18
CA ASP A 63 -23.43 -7.06 -2.22
C ASP A 63 -22.41 -6.03 -1.72
N THR A 64 -22.84 -4.90 -1.20
CA THR A 64 -21.94 -3.77 -0.86
C THR A 64 -20.90 -4.18 0.17
N ALA A 65 -21.27 -4.89 1.22
CA ALA A 65 -20.33 -5.36 2.25
C ALA A 65 -19.22 -6.23 1.66
N ARG A 66 -19.55 -7.16 0.76
CA ARG A 66 -18.58 -8.01 0.09
C ARG A 66 -17.69 -7.22 -0.88
N ARG A 67 -18.27 -6.27 -1.62
CA ARG A 67 -17.51 -5.38 -2.51
C ARG A 67 -16.52 -4.53 -1.72
N MET A 68 -16.93 -3.97 -0.59
CA MET A 68 -16.06 -3.20 0.31
C MET A 68 -14.92 -4.05 0.84
N ALA A 69 -15.19 -5.25 1.37
CA ALA A 69 -14.15 -6.15 1.85
C ALA A 69 -13.12 -6.45 0.75
N LYS A 70 -13.56 -6.88 -0.44
CA LYS A 70 -12.66 -7.16 -1.57
C LYS A 70 -11.85 -5.95 -1.99
N MET A 71 -12.48 -4.78 -2.10
CA MET A 71 -11.83 -3.53 -2.46
C MET A 71 -10.70 -3.19 -1.48
N TYR A 72 -10.94 -3.28 -0.16
CA TYR A 72 -9.91 -3.04 0.84
C TYR A 72 -8.71 -3.96 0.64
N TYR A 73 -8.91 -5.26 0.66
CA TYR A 73 -7.82 -6.23 0.66
C TYR A 73 -7.09 -6.36 -0.69
N ASN A 74 -7.82 -6.22 -1.81
CA ASN A 74 -7.26 -6.50 -3.13
C ASN A 74 -6.84 -5.25 -3.90
N GLU A 75 -7.31 -4.06 -3.48
CA GLU A 75 -7.12 -2.84 -4.25
C GLU A 75 -6.48 -1.74 -3.40
N ILE A 76 -7.23 -1.11 -2.48
CA ILE A 76 -6.81 0.15 -1.86
C ILE A 76 -5.74 0.02 -0.77
N ILE A 77 -5.67 -1.12 -0.07
CA ILE A 77 -4.58 -1.43 0.89
C ILE A 77 -3.94 -2.78 0.61
N SER A 78 -3.91 -3.21 -0.64
CA SER A 78 -3.33 -4.51 -1.03
C SER A 78 -1.85 -4.61 -0.71
N GLY A 79 -1.09 -3.52 -0.78
CA GLY A 79 0.33 -3.46 -0.41
C GLY A 79 0.61 -3.80 1.06
N ARG A 80 -0.41 -3.82 1.92
CA ARG A 80 -0.31 -4.31 3.29
C ARG A 80 -0.23 -5.84 3.35
N TYR A 81 -0.91 -6.53 2.43
CA TYR A 81 -1.11 -7.99 2.44
C TYR A 81 -0.31 -8.72 1.36
N ASP A 82 0.12 -8.01 0.34
CA ASP A 82 0.89 -8.58 -0.76
C ASP A 82 2.38 -8.28 -0.59
N PRO A 83 3.28 -9.23 -0.93
CA PRO A 83 4.71 -8.99 -0.89
C PRO A 83 5.11 -7.90 -1.89
N MET A 84 6.25 -7.27 -1.63
CA MET A 84 6.81 -6.31 -2.56
C MET A 84 7.01 -6.93 -3.94
N PRO A 85 6.60 -6.25 -5.02
CA PRO A 85 6.87 -6.72 -6.37
C PRO A 85 8.38 -6.88 -6.59
N ASN A 86 8.83 -8.04 -7.10
CA ASN A 86 10.25 -8.28 -7.37
C ASN A 86 10.83 -7.16 -8.24
N PRO A 87 11.80 -6.37 -7.74
CA PRO A 87 12.31 -5.19 -8.41
C PRO A 87 13.25 -5.53 -9.58
N SER A 88 13.77 -6.75 -9.68
CA SER A 88 14.72 -7.15 -10.73
C SER A 88 15.86 -6.13 -10.88
N ALA A 89 16.61 -5.94 -9.81
CA ALA A 89 17.79 -5.09 -9.81
C ALA A 89 18.92 -5.72 -10.64
N PHE A 90 19.71 -4.89 -11.32
CA PHE A 90 20.89 -5.31 -12.08
C PHE A 90 22.07 -4.40 -11.75
N PRO A 91 23.32 -4.90 -11.87
CA PRO A 91 24.50 -4.09 -11.61
C PRO A 91 24.60 -2.89 -12.55
N ASN A 92 25.20 -1.81 -12.07
CA ASN A 92 25.49 -0.63 -12.88
C ASN A 92 26.76 -0.89 -13.73
N TYR A 93 26.59 -1.42 -14.95
CA TYR A 93 27.67 -1.93 -15.82
C TYR A 93 28.39 -0.88 -16.68
N ILE A 94 27.93 0.35 -16.74
CA ILE A 94 28.57 1.37 -17.55
C ILE A 94 29.98 1.58 -16.98
N GLU A 95 31.01 1.61 -17.83
CA GLU A 95 32.39 1.87 -17.42
C GLU A 95 32.46 3.18 -16.64
N GLY A 96 32.93 3.11 -15.39
CA GLY A 96 32.83 4.18 -14.41
C GLY A 96 31.50 4.26 -13.67
N GLY A 97 30.51 3.45 -14.04
CA GLY A 97 29.14 3.52 -13.54
C GLY A 97 28.31 4.67 -14.14
N TYR A 98 26.98 4.54 -14.09
CA TYR A 98 26.11 5.68 -14.35
C TYR A 98 25.98 6.51 -13.08
N GLU A 99 26.54 7.71 -13.08
CA GLU A 99 26.53 8.62 -11.92
C GLU A 99 25.47 9.73 -12.02
N GLY A 100 24.67 9.68 -13.08
CA GLY A 100 23.62 10.67 -13.32
C GLY A 100 22.42 10.51 -12.39
N MET A 101 21.60 11.56 -12.33
CA MET A 101 20.32 11.52 -11.64
C MET A 101 19.23 10.96 -12.55
N LEU A 102 18.52 9.94 -12.08
CA LEU A 102 17.27 9.48 -12.67
C LEU A 102 16.11 10.19 -11.98
N VAL A 103 15.13 10.63 -12.76
CA VAL A 103 13.86 11.15 -12.23
C VAL A 103 12.73 10.32 -12.79
N VAL A 104 11.96 9.69 -11.92
CA VAL A 104 10.81 8.88 -12.30
C VAL A 104 9.55 9.54 -11.78
N ARG A 105 8.57 9.74 -12.68
CA ARG A 105 7.22 10.19 -12.33
C ARG A 105 6.31 8.99 -12.20
N SER A 106 5.65 8.84 -11.06
CA SER A 106 4.70 7.76 -10.78
C SER A 106 3.36 8.32 -10.33
N GLU A 107 2.28 7.90 -10.97
CA GLU A 107 0.95 8.15 -10.43
C GLU A 107 0.73 7.29 -9.19
N LEU A 108 0.11 7.88 -8.17
CA LEU A 108 -0.17 7.22 -6.90
C LEU A 108 -1.65 7.27 -6.57
N THR A 109 -2.13 6.16 -6.04
CA THR A 109 -3.38 6.10 -5.27
C THR A 109 -3.05 5.50 -3.92
N SER A 110 -3.39 6.22 -2.85
CA SER A 110 -3.18 5.81 -1.48
C SER A 110 -4.46 5.97 -0.67
N LEU A 111 -4.42 5.53 0.56
CA LEU A 111 -5.51 5.70 1.53
C LEU A 111 -4.97 6.44 2.76
N CYS A 112 -5.61 7.54 3.12
CA CYS A 112 -5.29 8.22 4.37
C CYS A 112 -5.67 7.35 5.58
N SER A 113 -4.72 7.02 6.44
CA SER A 113 -4.95 6.17 7.62
C SER A 113 -5.93 6.77 8.64
N HIS A 114 -6.12 8.08 8.66
CA HIS A 114 -7.02 8.76 9.62
C HIS A 114 -8.50 8.55 9.32
N HIS A 115 -8.92 8.71 8.08
CA HIS A 115 -10.34 8.70 7.69
C HIS A 115 -10.67 7.66 6.64
N HIS A 116 -9.70 6.86 6.23
CA HIS A 116 -9.84 5.87 5.15
C HIS A 116 -10.41 6.47 3.85
N GLN A 117 -10.05 7.75 3.58
CA GLN A 117 -10.38 8.42 2.32
C GLN A 117 -9.21 8.33 1.35
N THR A 118 -9.56 8.26 0.07
CA THR A 118 -8.56 8.13 -1.00
C THR A 118 -7.68 9.37 -1.09
N VAL A 119 -6.39 9.14 -1.30
CA VAL A 119 -5.39 10.15 -1.66
C VAL A 119 -4.91 9.83 -3.07
N LYS A 120 -5.03 10.79 -3.99
CA LYS A 120 -4.60 10.62 -5.38
C LYS A 120 -3.62 11.70 -5.77
N GLY A 121 -2.55 11.30 -6.46
CA GLY A 121 -1.53 12.26 -6.85
C GLY A 121 -0.41 11.65 -7.67
N VAL A 122 0.73 12.32 -7.61
CA VAL A 122 1.94 11.96 -8.34
C VAL A 122 3.13 12.01 -7.40
N ALA A 123 3.97 10.98 -7.45
CA ALA A 123 5.31 11.01 -6.86
C ALA A 123 6.35 11.30 -7.93
N TYR A 124 7.29 12.17 -7.60
CA TYR A 124 8.54 12.38 -8.32
C TYR A 124 9.65 11.78 -7.47
N ILE A 125 10.38 10.83 -8.05
CA ILE A 125 11.41 10.04 -7.38
C ILE A 125 12.72 10.37 -8.06
N GLY A 126 13.59 11.11 -7.39
CA GLY A 126 14.93 11.44 -7.84
C GLY A 126 15.95 10.48 -7.22
N ILE A 127 16.83 9.88 -8.02
CA ILE A 127 17.82 8.91 -7.58
C ILE A 127 19.15 9.24 -8.25
N ILE A 128 20.21 9.41 -7.48
CA ILE A 128 21.56 9.31 -8.01
C ILE A 128 21.90 7.82 -8.03
N ALA A 129 22.33 7.31 -9.18
CA ALA A 129 22.53 5.89 -9.37
C ALA A 129 23.56 5.32 -8.37
N GLY A 130 23.19 4.22 -7.74
CA GLY A 130 24.04 3.44 -6.85
C GLY A 130 24.71 2.27 -7.57
N PRO A 131 25.21 1.28 -6.82
CA PRO A 131 25.84 0.09 -7.38
C PRO A 131 24.89 -0.78 -8.21
N LYS A 132 23.59 -0.62 -8.00
CA LYS A 132 22.53 -1.34 -8.75
C LYS A 132 21.55 -0.35 -9.35
N LEU A 133 20.96 -0.74 -10.48
CA LEU A 133 19.89 -0.03 -11.17
C LEU A 133 18.64 -0.91 -11.20
N LEU A 134 17.49 -0.29 -11.27
CA LEU A 134 16.20 -0.95 -11.50
C LEU A 134 15.69 -0.58 -12.90
N GLY A 135 14.92 -1.47 -13.51
CA GLY A 135 14.12 -1.08 -14.67
C GLY A 135 13.15 0.04 -14.30
N LEU A 136 12.95 1.04 -15.17
CA LEU A 136 12.18 2.26 -14.87
C LEU A 136 10.78 1.95 -14.30
N SER A 137 10.10 0.93 -14.81
CA SER A 137 8.78 0.51 -14.30
C SER A 137 8.82 -0.03 -12.86
N LYS A 138 9.99 -0.41 -12.34
CA LYS A 138 10.12 -0.99 -11.00
C LYS A 138 10.02 0.09 -9.92
N TYR A 139 10.57 1.27 -10.16
CA TYR A 139 10.40 2.42 -9.28
C TYR A 139 8.92 2.75 -9.07
N THR A 140 8.15 2.78 -10.16
CA THR A 140 6.68 3.00 -10.10
C THR A 140 5.98 1.90 -9.31
N ARG A 141 6.33 0.63 -9.52
CA ARG A 141 5.71 -0.49 -8.80
C ARG A 141 6.01 -0.47 -7.30
N ILE A 142 7.23 -0.13 -6.91
CA ILE A 142 7.61 0.06 -5.50
C ILE A 142 6.79 1.20 -4.89
N ALA A 143 6.75 2.34 -5.56
CA ALA A 143 6.00 3.51 -5.08
C ALA A 143 4.50 3.21 -4.90
N GLN A 144 3.88 2.52 -5.87
CA GLN A 144 2.48 2.10 -5.78
C GLN A 144 2.25 1.10 -4.65
N TRP A 145 3.14 0.12 -4.48
CA TRP A 145 3.04 -0.84 -3.39
C TRP A 145 3.16 -0.18 -2.01
N CYS A 146 4.05 0.78 -1.84
CA CYS A 146 4.13 1.60 -0.63
C CYS A 146 2.85 2.41 -0.41
N ALA A 147 2.31 3.04 -1.47
CA ALA A 147 1.09 3.83 -1.40
C ALA A 147 -0.14 3.00 -1.00
N MET A 148 -0.20 1.73 -1.42
CA MET A 148 -1.30 0.80 -1.11
C MET A 148 -1.16 0.15 0.28
N ARG A 149 -0.71 0.89 1.30
CA ARG A 149 -0.62 0.39 2.69
C ARG A 149 -1.56 1.12 3.67
N GLY A 150 -2.14 2.25 3.29
CA GLY A 150 -2.92 3.08 4.22
C GLY A 150 -1.99 3.89 5.13
N THR A 151 -1.48 5.01 4.64
CA THR A 151 -0.42 5.79 5.29
C THR A 151 -0.72 7.29 5.30
N LEU A 152 0.06 8.04 6.05
CA LEU A 152 0.16 9.49 5.91
C LEU A 152 1.11 9.84 4.76
N GLN A 153 0.89 11.00 4.13
CA GLN A 153 1.74 11.43 3.00
C GLN A 153 3.21 11.61 3.43
N GLU A 154 3.43 12.11 4.63
CA GLU A 154 4.77 12.34 5.20
C GLU A 154 5.54 11.02 5.34
N GLU A 155 4.88 9.98 5.84
CA GLU A 155 5.44 8.64 5.97
C GLU A 155 5.65 7.98 4.60
N LEU A 156 4.74 8.19 3.65
CA LEU A 156 4.81 7.61 2.31
C LEU A 156 6.09 8.00 1.58
N ASN A 157 6.51 9.27 1.69
CA ASN A 157 7.75 9.75 1.08
C ASN A 157 8.96 8.96 1.59
N VAL A 158 9.02 8.77 2.91
CA VAL A 158 10.10 8.04 3.57
C VAL A 158 10.07 6.54 3.21
N MET A 159 8.89 5.94 3.20
CA MET A 159 8.72 4.53 2.81
C MET A 159 9.22 4.27 1.40
N ILE A 160 8.83 5.10 0.43
CA ILE A 160 9.27 4.95 -0.97
C ILE A 160 10.79 5.12 -1.07
N ALA A 161 11.36 6.12 -0.40
CA ALA A 161 12.79 6.38 -0.44
C ALA A 161 13.59 5.20 0.13
N ASN A 162 13.21 4.70 1.30
CA ASN A 162 13.88 3.59 1.97
C ASN A 162 13.85 2.30 1.14
N GLU A 163 12.70 1.93 0.59
CA GLU A 163 12.57 0.74 -0.25
C GLU A 163 13.47 0.83 -1.51
N ILE A 164 13.53 2.00 -2.14
CA ILE A 164 14.39 2.20 -3.31
C ILE A 164 15.86 2.18 -2.93
N GLN A 165 16.25 2.78 -1.80
CA GLN A 165 17.61 2.71 -1.28
C GLN A 165 18.04 1.26 -1.02
N GLU A 166 17.19 0.47 -0.39
CA GLU A 166 17.46 -0.93 -0.11
C GLU A 166 17.68 -1.75 -1.39
N GLN A 167 16.85 -1.52 -2.41
CA GLN A 167 16.94 -2.28 -3.66
C GLN A 167 18.14 -1.86 -4.55
N THR A 168 18.53 -0.60 -4.50
CA THR A 168 19.56 -0.05 -5.39
C THR A 168 20.93 0.10 -4.73
N GLY A 169 20.98 0.17 -3.41
CA GLY A 169 22.15 0.55 -2.64
C GLY A 169 22.54 2.02 -2.83
N SER A 170 21.67 2.86 -3.39
CA SER A 170 21.91 4.30 -3.51
C SER A 170 21.74 4.98 -2.16
N GLU A 171 22.68 5.86 -1.81
CA GLU A 171 22.58 6.72 -0.61
C GLU A 171 21.76 8.00 -0.88
N HIS A 172 21.45 8.29 -2.14
CA HIS A 172 20.85 9.54 -2.58
C HIS A 172 19.51 9.29 -3.30
N VAL A 173 18.45 9.16 -2.52
CA VAL A 173 17.07 9.06 -3.02
C VAL A 173 16.25 10.19 -2.43
N GLY A 174 15.59 10.97 -3.28
CA GLY A 174 14.62 12.00 -2.90
C GLY A 174 13.24 11.68 -3.45
N VAL A 175 12.20 11.87 -2.64
CA VAL A 175 10.82 11.66 -3.05
C VAL A 175 10.00 12.91 -2.75
N TYR A 176 9.27 13.38 -3.76
CA TYR A 176 8.31 14.47 -3.62
C TYR A 176 6.94 13.98 -4.09
N VAL A 177 5.94 14.08 -3.23
CA VAL A 177 4.54 13.71 -3.55
C VAL A 177 3.67 14.95 -3.58
N GLN A 178 2.95 15.11 -4.69
CA GLN A 178 1.89 16.10 -4.84
C GLN A 178 0.56 15.36 -4.97
N ALA A 179 -0.35 15.54 -4.01
CA ALA A 179 -1.58 14.76 -3.97
C ALA A 179 -2.77 15.56 -3.44
N THR A 180 -3.95 15.14 -3.88
CA THR A 180 -5.25 15.59 -3.38
C THR A 180 -5.74 14.60 -2.33
N HIS A 181 -6.15 15.10 -1.19
CA HIS A 181 -6.61 14.33 -0.05
C HIS A 181 -8.14 14.33 0.05
N GLY A 182 -8.78 13.20 -0.25
CA GLY A 182 -10.23 13.07 -0.12
C GLY A 182 -10.74 13.31 1.30
N CYS A 183 -9.91 13.09 2.32
CA CYS A 183 -10.27 13.40 3.71
C CYS A 183 -10.42 14.90 4.01
N CYS A 184 -9.85 15.76 3.18
CA CYS A 184 -10.04 17.21 3.23
C CYS A 184 -11.06 17.66 2.17
N GLU A 185 -10.78 17.37 0.91
CA GLU A 185 -11.56 17.86 -0.24
C GLU A 185 -13.04 17.41 -0.19
N ASN A 186 -13.30 16.12 0.07
CA ASN A 186 -14.68 15.59 0.13
C ASN A 186 -15.48 16.06 1.33
N ARG A 187 -14.85 16.70 2.31
CA ARG A 187 -15.47 17.18 3.54
C ARG A 187 -15.55 18.71 3.62
N GLY A 188 -15.01 19.41 2.62
CA GLY A 188 -14.99 20.86 2.56
C GLY A 188 -14.07 21.52 3.61
N ILE A 189 -12.93 20.85 3.90
CA ILE A 189 -11.92 21.32 4.88
C ILE A 189 -10.67 21.74 4.13
#